data_870da6508389e850d15506c448799677
#
_entry.id   870da6508389e850d15506c448799677
#
_cell.length_a   1.000
_cell.length_b   1.000
_cell.length_c   1.000
_cell.angle_alpha   90.00
_cell.angle_beta   90.00
_cell.angle_gamma   90.00
#
_symmetry.space_group_name_H-M   'P 1'
#
loop_
_entity.id
_entity.type
_entity.pdbx_description
1 polymer ?
#
loop_
_entity_poly.entity_id
_entity_poly.type
_entity_poly.pdbx_seq_one_letter_code
_entity_poly.pdbx_strand_id
1 'polypeptide(L)'
;MKRLFIYIMLLMGVILPSAAKNRAKQVIAHRGYWKTEGSAQNSISSLQNTYKIGVYGSEFDVHITRDGEVVVFHDDDVEGIKIENANYADIKDKRLKNGERIPKLQEYLAAAKLLGNMKLILEVKEHIQKSDEDRCIDATLKMVNEAGLADRTEYISFSKHACDYIVQHAPKSKVSYLNGDLSPREAKEAGYAGIDYEDSVYIDHPSWIKEARQLGLVTNVWTVNDLKEIKYFFRQGIDYVTTNEPEKAKAL
;
A
#
# COMPACT_ATOMS: atom_id res chain seq x y z
N MET A 1 -24.46 67.75 0.09
CA MET A 1 -23.39 66.78 -0.18
C MET A 1 -23.31 65.80 0.98
N LYS A 2 -23.88 64.59 0.82
CA LYS A 2 -23.87 63.56 1.85
C LYS A 2 -22.67 62.64 1.57
N ARG A 3 -21.71 62.55 2.50
CA ARG A 3 -20.56 61.61 2.44
C ARG A 3 -21.01 60.24 2.92
N LEU A 4 -20.93 59.27 2.00
CA LEU A 4 -21.20 57.85 2.29
C LEU A 4 -19.89 57.23 2.81
N PHE A 5 -19.86 56.80 4.07
CA PHE A 5 -18.76 56.03 4.64
C PHE A 5 -19.05 54.55 4.39
N ILE A 6 -18.22 53.91 3.54
CA ILE A 6 -18.23 52.46 3.32
C ILE A 6 -17.31 51.86 4.37
N TYR A 7 -17.90 51.10 5.32
CA TYR A 7 -17.15 50.23 6.25
C TYR A 7 -16.82 48.92 5.53
N ILE A 8 -15.54 48.72 5.23
CA ILE A 8 -15.03 47.40 4.80
C ILE A 8 -14.79 46.56 6.06
N MET A 9 -15.67 45.62 6.33
CA MET A 9 -15.44 44.59 7.35
C MET A 9 -14.44 43.57 6.80
N LEU A 10 -13.20 43.60 7.31
CA LEU A 10 -12.22 42.56 7.09
C LEU A 10 -12.63 41.32 7.94
N LEU A 11 -13.23 40.33 7.31
CA LEU A 11 -13.43 39.01 7.93
C LEU A 11 -12.06 38.31 8.03
N MET A 12 -11.40 38.48 9.18
CA MET A 12 -10.31 37.57 9.58
C MET A 12 -10.89 36.19 9.81
N GLY A 13 -10.78 35.31 8.82
CA GLY A 13 -11.05 33.89 8.98
C GLY A 13 -10.07 33.30 9.98
N VAL A 14 -10.55 33.02 11.19
CA VAL A 14 -9.82 32.23 12.19
C VAL A 14 -9.73 30.81 11.62
N ILE A 15 -8.57 30.46 11.06
CA ILE A 15 -8.25 29.06 10.75
C ILE A 15 -8.05 28.37 12.10
N LEU A 16 -9.10 27.75 12.61
CA LEU A 16 -8.99 26.84 13.75
C LEU A 16 -8.11 25.67 13.31
N PRO A 17 -7.05 25.33 14.07
CA PRO A 17 -6.27 24.15 13.79
C PRO A 17 -7.23 22.96 13.83
N SER A 18 -7.33 22.24 12.72
CA SER A 18 -8.05 20.96 12.65
C SER A 18 -7.48 20.08 13.75
N ALA A 19 -8.31 19.75 14.75
CA ALA A 19 -7.92 18.80 15.78
C ALA A 19 -7.48 17.52 15.05
N ALA A 20 -6.19 17.18 15.19
CA ALA A 20 -5.62 15.98 14.60
C ALA A 20 -6.47 14.80 15.11
N LYS A 21 -7.31 14.25 14.24
CA LYS A 21 -8.10 13.06 14.55
C LYS A 21 -7.14 12.00 15.03
N ASN A 22 -7.32 11.50 16.24
CA ASN A 22 -6.51 10.42 16.78
C ASN A 22 -6.79 9.19 15.90
N ARG A 23 -5.91 8.95 14.90
CA ARG A 23 -6.06 7.81 13.99
C ARG A 23 -5.79 6.54 14.80
N ALA A 24 -6.67 5.55 14.65
CA ALA A 24 -6.46 4.26 15.31
C ALA A 24 -5.18 3.61 14.75
N LYS A 25 -4.36 3.08 15.64
CA LYS A 25 -3.19 2.28 15.29
C LYS A 25 -3.63 1.06 14.51
N GLN A 26 -3.03 0.79 13.35
CA GLN A 26 -3.48 -0.26 12.47
C GLN A 26 -2.31 -1.13 11.99
N VAL A 27 -2.57 -2.42 11.87
CA VAL A 27 -1.58 -3.42 11.46
C VAL A 27 -1.93 -3.92 10.07
N ILE A 28 -0.91 -3.99 9.20
CA ILE A 28 -0.96 -4.57 7.87
C ILE A 28 -0.13 -5.86 7.88
N ALA A 29 -0.70 -6.95 7.38
CA ALA A 29 0.01 -8.21 7.24
C ALA A 29 0.84 -8.19 5.95
N HIS A 30 2.18 -8.19 6.07
CA HIS A 30 3.15 -8.20 4.98
C HIS A 30 3.05 -9.50 4.18
N ARG A 31 2.68 -9.42 2.91
CA ARG A 31 2.41 -10.56 2.01
C ARG A 31 1.35 -11.51 2.55
N GLY A 32 0.36 -10.94 3.30
CA GLY A 32 -0.63 -11.69 4.05
C GLY A 32 -0.11 -12.31 5.35
N TYR A 33 -1.00 -12.96 6.13
CA TYR A 33 -0.58 -13.71 7.33
C TYR A 33 -0.12 -15.11 6.93
N TRP A 34 1.12 -15.20 6.50
CA TRP A 34 1.74 -16.39 5.95
C TRP A 34 2.50 -17.24 6.97
N LYS A 35 2.89 -16.69 8.14
CA LYS A 35 3.58 -17.43 9.20
C LYS A 35 2.63 -18.29 10.02
N THR A 36 1.79 -19.09 9.36
CA THR A 36 0.86 -20.04 9.95
C THR A 36 0.82 -21.30 9.09
N GLU A 37 0.45 -22.44 9.69
CA GLU A 37 0.43 -23.72 9.02
C GLU A 37 -0.44 -23.69 7.74
N GLY A 38 0.04 -24.30 6.67
CA GLY A 38 -0.64 -24.37 5.38
C GLY A 38 -0.64 -23.06 4.58
N SER A 39 0.13 -22.04 5.00
CA SER A 39 0.16 -20.73 4.37
C SER A 39 1.53 -20.40 3.76
N ALA A 40 1.58 -19.50 2.80
CA ALA A 40 2.79 -18.96 2.19
C ALA A 40 2.61 -17.47 1.87
N GLN A 41 3.72 -16.75 1.67
CA GLN A 41 3.69 -15.36 1.22
C GLN A 41 2.90 -15.24 -0.09
N ASN A 42 2.08 -14.18 -0.21
CA ASN A 42 1.31 -13.90 -1.43
C ASN A 42 0.30 -15.01 -1.84
N SER A 43 -0.01 -15.96 -0.95
CA SER A 43 -0.98 -17.01 -1.21
C SER A 43 -2.42 -16.56 -0.92
N ILE A 44 -3.39 -17.25 -1.49
CA ILE A 44 -4.80 -17.03 -1.13
C ILE A 44 -5.04 -17.42 0.32
N SER A 45 -4.36 -18.44 0.84
CA SER A 45 -4.45 -18.81 2.26
C SER A 45 -3.92 -17.71 3.18
N SER A 46 -2.82 -17.01 2.83
CA SER A 46 -2.31 -15.90 3.66
C SER A 46 -3.26 -14.71 3.71
N LEU A 47 -3.91 -14.39 2.60
CA LEU A 47 -4.97 -13.39 2.52
C LEU A 47 -6.15 -13.75 3.44
N GLN A 48 -6.63 -15.00 3.35
CA GLN A 48 -7.74 -15.49 4.18
C GLN A 48 -7.39 -15.50 5.67
N ASN A 49 -6.15 -15.89 6.01
CA ASN A 49 -5.68 -15.88 7.40
C ASN A 49 -5.55 -14.45 7.94
N THR A 50 -5.14 -13.48 7.11
CA THR A 50 -5.18 -12.05 7.48
C THR A 50 -6.59 -11.59 7.87
N TYR A 51 -7.58 -11.99 7.08
CA TYR A 51 -8.98 -11.67 7.39
C TYR A 51 -9.44 -12.31 8.70
N LYS A 52 -9.10 -13.58 8.95
CA LYS A 52 -9.49 -14.30 10.18
C LYS A 52 -8.97 -13.63 11.45
N ILE A 53 -7.75 -13.11 11.43
CA ILE A 53 -7.19 -12.39 12.58
C ILE A 53 -7.71 -10.95 12.70
N GLY A 54 -8.38 -10.41 11.67
CA GLY A 54 -9.07 -9.11 11.72
C GLY A 54 -8.14 -7.92 11.95
N VAL A 55 -7.02 -7.85 11.25
CA VAL A 55 -6.15 -6.67 11.15
C VAL A 55 -6.66 -5.74 10.04
N TYR A 56 -6.05 -4.56 9.90
CA TYR A 56 -6.48 -3.54 8.94
C TYR A 56 -6.50 -4.04 7.50
N GLY A 57 -5.42 -4.66 7.06
CA GLY A 57 -5.29 -5.08 5.67
C GLY A 57 -4.23 -6.16 5.45
N SER A 58 -4.28 -6.69 4.24
CA SER A 58 -3.29 -7.60 3.68
C SER A 58 -2.52 -6.88 2.60
N GLU A 59 -1.21 -6.82 2.75
CA GLU A 59 -0.33 -6.35 1.69
C GLU A 59 0.03 -7.53 0.79
N PHE A 60 0.21 -7.28 -0.52
CA PHE A 60 0.60 -8.26 -1.52
C PHE A 60 1.19 -7.59 -2.76
N ASP A 61 2.02 -8.32 -3.49
CA ASP A 61 2.84 -7.84 -4.60
C ASP A 61 2.29 -8.31 -5.95
N VAL A 62 2.38 -7.48 -6.99
CA VAL A 62 1.97 -7.86 -8.34
C VAL A 62 3.07 -7.59 -9.38
N HIS A 63 3.18 -8.51 -10.34
CA HIS A 63 3.96 -8.40 -11.57
C HIS A 63 3.09 -8.68 -12.78
N ILE A 64 3.49 -8.18 -13.95
CA ILE A 64 2.89 -8.56 -15.23
C ILE A 64 3.83 -9.45 -16.02
N THR A 65 3.29 -10.51 -16.62
CA THR A 65 4.02 -11.35 -17.57
C THR A 65 4.10 -10.69 -18.95
N ARG A 66 4.99 -11.19 -19.81
CA ARG A 66 5.13 -10.71 -21.19
C ARG A 66 3.82 -10.77 -21.98
N ASP A 67 3.02 -11.82 -21.79
CA ASP A 67 1.71 -12.00 -22.44
C ASP A 67 0.55 -11.32 -21.73
N GLY A 68 0.81 -10.52 -20.66
CA GLY A 68 -0.16 -9.61 -20.05
C GLY A 68 -0.94 -10.18 -18.88
N GLU A 69 -0.58 -11.34 -18.33
CA GLU A 69 -1.19 -11.85 -17.10
C GLU A 69 -0.57 -11.17 -15.86
N VAL A 70 -1.42 -10.66 -14.98
CA VAL A 70 -0.96 -10.12 -13.70
C VAL A 70 -0.98 -11.24 -12.65
N VAL A 71 0.17 -11.47 -12.02
CA VAL A 71 0.37 -12.51 -11.01
C VAL A 71 0.73 -11.93 -9.66
N VAL A 72 0.37 -12.64 -8.57
CA VAL A 72 0.64 -12.21 -7.20
C VAL A 72 1.87 -12.95 -6.68
N PHE A 73 3.02 -12.25 -6.69
CA PHE A 73 4.31 -12.79 -6.29
C PHE A 73 5.27 -11.66 -5.96
N HIS A 74 6.24 -11.89 -5.05
CA HIS A 74 7.14 -10.82 -4.61
C HIS A 74 8.39 -10.67 -5.48
N ASP A 75 9.07 -11.79 -5.77
CA ASP A 75 10.37 -11.74 -6.43
C ASP A 75 10.21 -11.50 -7.94
N ASP A 76 11.21 -10.88 -8.57
CA ASP A 76 11.20 -10.60 -10.01
C ASP A 76 11.24 -11.88 -10.85
N ASP A 77 11.68 -12.99 -10.25
CA ASP A 77 11.76 -14.28 -10.91
C ASP A 77 11.13 -15.41 -10.08
N VAL A 78 10.68 -16.45 -10.80
CA VAL A 78 10.19 -17.71 -10.23
C VAL A 78 11.15 -18.81 -10.66
N GLU A 79 11.96 -19.32 -9.73
CA GLU A 79 12.94 -20.38 -10.01
C GLU A 79 13.88 -20.05 -11.19
N GLY A 80 14.36 -18.80 -11.29
CA GLY A 80 15.25 -18.32 -12.32
C GLY A 80 14.54 -17.86 -13.62
N ILE A 81 13.21 -17.93 -13.68
CA ILE A 81 12.42 -17.43 -14.81
C ILE A 81 11.93 -16.01 -14.47
N LYS A 82 12.46 -15.00 -15.12
CA LYS A 82 12.03 -13.61 -14.94
C LYS A 82 10.59 -13.43 -15.40
N ILE A 83 9.71 -12.99 -14.51
CA ILE A 83 8.25 -12.90 -14.73
C ILE A 83 7.93 -11.96 -15.91
N GLU A 84 8.53 -10.78 -15.94
CA GLU A 84 8.29 -9.79 -17.01
C GLU A 84 8.67 -10.28 -18.42
N ASN A 85 9.61 -11.25 -18.50
CA ASN A 85 10.10 -11.82 -19.76
C ASN A 85 9.42 -13.14 -20.12
N ALA A 86 8.63 -13.73 -19.23
CA ALA A 86 7.98 -15.02 -19.37
C ALA A 86 6.52 -14.86 -19.81
N ASN A 87 6.00 -15.83 -20.55
CA ASN A 87 4.56 -16.01 -20.69
C ASN A 87 4.03 -16.69 -19.43
N TYR A 88 2.77 -16.45 -19.10
CA TYR A 88 2.15 -17.11 -17.94
C TYR A 88 2.26 -18.66 -18.01
N ALA A 89 2.21 -19.22 -19.21
CA ALA A 89 2.38 -20.66 -19.43
C ALA A 89 3.71 -21.22 -18.88
N ASP A 90 4.77 -20.39 -18.79
CA ASP A 90 6.08 -20.80 -18.31
C ASP A 90 6.16 -20.89 -16.78
N ILE A 91 5.26 -20.20 -16.07
CA ILE A 91 5.26 -20.12 -14.60
C ILE A 91 4.01 -20.72 -13.94
N LYS A 92 2.94 -21.01 -14.67
CA LYS A 92 1.62 -21.46 -14.14
C LYS A 92 1.69 -22.73 -13.28
N ASP A 93 2.68 -23.60 -13.52
CA ASP A 93 2.85 -24.87 -12.81
C ASP A 93 3.79 -24.77 -11.60
N LYS A 94 4.41 -23.58 -11.41
CA LYS A 94 5.24 -23.29 -10.24
C LYS A 94 4.37 -23.18 -8.98
N ARG A 95 4.99 -23.48 -7.84
CA ARG A 95 4.28 -23.55 -6.56
C ARG A 95 4.90 -22.63 -5.53
N LEU A 96 4.04 -22.02 -4.72
CA LEU A 96 4.42 -21.39 -3.48
C LEU A 96 4.89 -22.44 -2.45
N LYS A 97 5.55 -22.00 -1.39
CA LYS A 97 6.11 -22.91 -0.36
C LYS A 97 5.08 -23.83 0.32
N ASN A 98 3.80 -23.46 0.31
CA ASN A 98 2.70 -24.26 0.84
C ASN A 98 2.05 -25.18 -0.21
N GLY A 99 2.56 -25.23 -1.45
CA GLY A 99 2.01 -26.04 -2.55
C GLY A 99 0.91 -25.36 -3.36
N GLU A 100 0.41 -24.20 -2.97
CA GLU A 100 -0.52 -23.43 -3.81
C GLU A 100 0.16 -23.00 -5.11
N ARG A 101 -0.62 -22.77 -6.16
CA ARG A 101 -0.14 -22.08 -7.37
C ARG A 101 0.14 -20.62 -7.05
N ILE A 102 1.04 -19.99 -7.83
CA ILE A 102 1.14 -18.55 -7.86
C ILE A 102 -0.20 -18.01 -8.35
N PRO A 103 -0.93 -17.21 -7.55
CA PRO A 103 -2.25 -16.73 -7.95
C PRO A 103 -2.15 -15.74 -9.10
N LYS A 104 -3.08 -15.79 -10.04
CA LYS A 104 -3.36 -14.62 -10.86
C LYS A 104 -4.04 -13.56 -10.00
N LEU A 105 -3.84 -12.29 -10.34
CA LEU A 105 -4.51 -11.19 -9.62
C LEU A 105 -6.02 -11.37 -9.62
N GLN A 106 -6.61 -11.82 -10.74
CA GLN A 106 -8.05 -12.09 -10.82
C GLN A 106 -8.52 -13.11 -9.77
N GLU A 107 -7.77 -14.20 -9.55
CA GLU A 107 -8.10 -15.23 -8.56
C GLU A 107 -7.97 -14.68 -7.12
N TYR A 108 -6.92 -13.90 -6.88
CA TYR A 108 -6.68 -13.27 -5.59
C TYR A 108 -7.77 -12.26 -5.24
N LEU A 109 -8.18 -11.40 -6.19
CA LEU A 109 -9.27 -10.46 -6.00
C LEU A 109 -10.63 -11.14 -5.83
N ALA A 110 -10.87 -12.26 -6.53
CA ALA A 110 -12.08 -13.06 -6.33
C ALA A 110 -12.17 -13.61 -4.89
N ALA A 111 -11.05 -14.09 -4.33
CA ALA A 111 -10.98 -14.50 -2.94
C ALA A 111 -11.16 -13.29 -2.00
N ALA A 112 -10.50 -12.17 -2.27
CA ALA A 112 -10.59 -10.94 -1.46
C ALA A 112 -12.02 -10.39 -1.37
N LYS A 113 -12.80 -10.52 -2.44
CA LYS A 113 -14.21 -10.06 -2.49
C LYS A 113 -15.08 -10.70 -1.42
N LEU A 114 -14.75 -11.92 -0.99
CA LEU A 114 -15.47 -12.67 0.02
C LEU A 114 -15.07 -12.29 1.47
N LEU A 115 -14.06 -11.44 1.64
CA LEU A 115 -13.42 -11.13 2.92
C LEU A 115 -13.83 -9.76 3.47
N GLY A 116 -15.11 -9.44 3.48
CA GLY A 116 -15.68 -8.24 4.10
C GLY A 116 -15.01 -6.94 3.65
N ASN A 117 -14.71 -6.06 4.61
CA ASN A 117 -14.14 -4.72 4.35
C ASN A 117 -12.63 -4.62 4.63
N MET A 118 -11.91 -5.74 4.79
CA MET A 118 -10.46 -5.74 4.96
C MET A 118 -9.79 -5.00 3.80
N LYS A 119 -8.82 -4.15 4.10
CA LYS A 119 -8.09 -3.39 3.08
C LYS A 119 -7.10 -4.28 2.32
N LEU A 120 -6.89 -3.93 1.08
CA LEU A 120 -5.95 -4.54 0.16
C LEU A 120 -4.85 -3.51 -0.12
N ILE A 121 -3.64 -3.79 0.33
CA ILE A 121 -2.48 -2.93 0.10
C ILE A 121 -1.69 -3.60 -1.02
N LEU A 122 -1.82 -3.06 -2.24
CA LEU A 122 -1.33 -3.64 -3.47
C LEU A 122 -0.03 -2.97 -3.88
N GLU A 123 1.08 -3.69 -3.81
CA GLU A 123 2.36 -3.24 -4.34
C GLU A 123 2.46 -3.55 -5.83
N VAL A 124 2.63 -2.51 -6.64
CA VAL A 124 3.05 -2.66 -8.04
C VAL A 124 4.57 -2.70 -8.06
N LYS A 125 5.13 -3.84 -8.44
CA LYS A 125 6.58 -4.03 -8.52
C LYS A 125 7.17 -3.25 -9.68
N GLU A 126 8.44 -2.83 -9.52
CA GLU A 126 9.18 -2.19 -10.59
C GLU A 126 9.43 -3.18 -11.73
N HIS A 127 9.40 -2.67 -12.96
CA HIS A 127 9.77 -3.41 -14.16
C HIS A 127 10.94 -2.71 -14.87
N ILE A 128 11.73 -3.46 -15.62
CA ILE A 128 12.89 -2.91 -16.36
C ILE A 128 12.41 -1.85 -17.35
N GLN A 129 11.29 -2.12 -18.03
CA GLN A 129 10.71 -1.18 -18.97
C GLN A 129 9.50 -0.45 -18.32
N LYS A 130 9.51 0.87 -18.37
CA LYS A 130 8.40 1.67 -17.85
C LYS A 130 7.06 1.37 -18.56
N SER A 131 7.11 0.99 -19.84
CA SER A 131 5.93 0.52 -20.56
C SER A 131 5.31 -0.75 -19.98
N ASP A 132 6.10 -1.61 -19.34
CA ASP A 132 5.58 -2.80 -18.67
C ASP A 132 5.00 -2.47 -17.30
N GLU A 133 5.57 -1.48 -16.58
CA GLU A 133 4.91 -0.90 -15.40
C GLU A 133 3.53 -0.33 -15.76
N ASP A 134 3.45 0.49 -16.82
CA ASP A 134 2.20 1.09 -17.28
C ASP A 134 1.16 0.00 -17.60
N ARG A 135 1.55 -1.06 -18.33
CA ARG A 135 0.68 -2.21 -18.63
C ARG A 135 0.22 -2.94 -17.38
N CYS A 136 1.13 -3.13 -16.40
CA CYS A 136 0.82 -3.76 -15.12
C CYS A 136 -0.20 -2.93 -14.35
N ILE A 137 -0.01 -1.61 -14.29
CA ILE A 137 -0.90 -0.68 -13.60
C ILE A 137 -2.28 -0.67 -14.28
N ASP A 138 -2.34 -0.51 -15.61
CA ASP A 138 -3.61 -0.47 -16.36
C ASP A 138 -4.42 -1.76 -16.15
N ALA A 139 -3.76 -2.93 -16.27
CA ALA A 139 -4.40 -4.21 -16.05
C ALA A 139 -4.88 -4.36 -14.60
N THR A 140 -4.05 -3.96 -13.63
CA THR A 140 -4.37 -4.01 -12.20
C THR A 140 -5.54 -3.11 -11.84
N LEU A 141 -5.52 -1.84 -12.26
CA LEU A 141 -6.61 -0.88 -12.03
C LEU A 141 -7.94 -1.38 -12.62
N LYS A 142 -7.88 -1.91 -13.86
CA LYS A 142 -9.05 -2.50 -14.50
C LYS A 142 -9.61 -3.68 -13.70
N MET A 143 -8.77 -4.65 -13.33
CA MET A 143 -9.21 -5.83 -12.57
C MET A 143 -9.79 -5.48 -11.20
N VAL A 144 -9.17 -4.53 -10.48
CA VAL A 144 -9.65 -4.06 -9.17
C VAL A 144 -11.02 -3.38 -9.30
N ASN A 145 -11.22 -2.55 -10.35
CA ASN A 145 -12.50 -1.91 -10.62
C ASN A 145 -13.59 -2.92 -11.01
N GLU A 146 -13.29 -3.86 -11.89
CA GLU A 146 -14.22 -4.92 -12.32
C GLU A 146 -14.61 -5.85 -11.15
N ALA A 147 -13.70 -6.09 -10.21
CA ALA A 147 -14.00 -6.83 -8.98
C ALA A 147 -14.87 -6.03 -7.99
N GLY A 148 -15.01 -4.70 -8.17
CA GLY A 148 -15.71 -3.81 -7.25
C GLY A 148 -14.95 -3.57 -5.95
N LEU A 149 -13.60 -3.59 -5.99
CA LEU A 149 -12.72 -3.51 -4.84
C LEU A 149 -11.93 -2.19 -4.75
N ALA A 150 -12.20 -1.22 -5.64
CA ALA A 150 -11.47 0.04 -5.71
C ALA A 150 -11.46 0.80 -4.36
N ASP A 151 -12.58 0.89 -3.65
CA ASP A 151 -12.68 1.57 -2.35
C ASP A 151 -11.95 0.83 -1.21
N ARG A 152 -11.55 -0.42 -1.44
CA ARG A 152 -10.81 -1.25 -0.48
C ARG A 152 -9.33 -1.32 -0.79
N THR A 153 -8.90 -0.95 -1.99
CA THR A 153 -7.51 -1.07 -2.46
C THR A 153 -6.75 0.24 -2.26
N GLU A 154 -5.57 0.13 -1.68
CA GLU A 154 -4.57 1.19 -1.55
C GLU A 154 -3.32 0.70 -2.27
N TYR A 155 -2.67 1.56 -3.06
CA TYR A 155 -1.55 1.20 -3.92
C TYR A 155 -0.24 1.68 -3.31
N ILE A 156 0.79 0.87 -3.42
CA ILE A 156 2.14 1.21 -3.01
C ILE A 156 3.13 0.81 -4.11
N SER A 157 4.25 1.51 -4.23
CA SER A 157 5.34 1.14 -5.14
C SER A 157 6.65 1.84 -4.74
N PHE A 158 7.77 1.19 -5.01
CA PHE A 158 9.10 1.80 -5.01
C PHE A 158 9.34 2.69 -6.23
N SER A 159 8.66 2.39 -7.35
CA SER A 159 8.74 3.18 -8.56
C SER A 159 7.98 4.50 -8.42
N LYS A 160 8.72 5.62 -8.44
CA LYS A 160 8.10 6.95 -8.53
C LYS A 160 7.24 7.07 -9.79
N HIS A 161 7.70 6.50 -10.93
CA HIS A 161 6.94 6.47 -12.16
C HIS A 161 5.58 5.78 -11.98
N ALA A 162 5.57 4.59 -11.35
CA ALA A 162 4.33 3.86 -11.08
C ALA A 162 3.37 4.67 -10.17
N CYS A 163 3.89 5.30 -9.11
CA CYS A 163 3.08 6.16 -8.25
C CYS A 163 2.48 7.34 -9.01
N ASP A 164 3.29 8.06 -9.79
CA ASP A 164 2.85 9.21 -10.60
C ASP A 164 1.80 8.78 -11.64
N TYR A 165 2.03 7.63 -12.31
CA TYR A 165 1.10 7.08 -13.29
C TYR A 165 -0.26 6.75 -12.67
N ILE A 166 -0.29 6.09 -11.51
CA ILE A 166 -1.54 5.77 -10.80
C ILE A 166 -2.28 7.05 -10.40
N VAL A 167 -1.58 8.05 -9.84
CA VAL A 167 -2.19 9.35 -9.46
C VAL A 167 -2.82 10.03 -10.68
N GLN A 168 -2.17 9.97 -11.83
CA GLN A 168 -2.65 10.59 -13.07
C GLN A 168 -3.87 9.85 -13.65
N HIS A 169 -3.84 8.52 -13.69
CA HIS A 169 -4.86 7.70 -14.37
C HIS A 169 -6.00 7.23 -13.46
N ALA A 170 -5.78 7.23 -12.15
CA ALA A 170 -6.75 6.86 -11.15
C ALA A 170 -6.76 7.84 -9.95
N PRO A 171 -7.13 9.12 -10.15
CA PRO A 171 -6.94 10.20 -9.15
C PRO A 171 -7.75 10.03 -7.86
N LYS A 172 -8.66 9.07 -7.80
CA LYS A 172 -9.38 8.71 -6.57
C LYS A 172 -8.68 7.62 -5.77
N SER A 173 -7.67 6.96 -6.34
CA SER A 173 -6.90 5.92 -5.69
C SER A 173 -5.96 6.52 -4.65
N LYS A 174 -5.77 5.80 -3.55
CA LYS A 174 -4.76 6.15 -2.57
C LYS A 174 -3.45 5.52 -2.96
N VAL A 175 -2.42 6.33 -3.12
CA VAL A 175 -1.07 5.91 -3.47
C VAL A 175 -0.11 6.33 -2.36
N SER A 176 0.72 5.43 -1.87
CA SER A 176 1.83 5.74 -0.97
C SER A 176 3.15 5.29 -1.58
N TYR A 177 4.17 6.13 -1.44
CA TYR A 177 5.50 5.89 -2.00
C TYR A 177 6.37 5.11 -1.02
N LEU A 178 7.17 4.14 -1.53
CA LEU A 178 7.94 3.21 -0.70
C LEU A 178 9.43 3.55 -0.55
N ASN A 179 10.05 4.25 -1.54
CA ASN A 179 11.51 4.28 -1.68
C ASN A 179 12.26 5.13 -0.61
N GLY A 180 11.56 5.97 0.15
CA GLY A 180 12.18 6.69 1.28
C GLY A 180 12.97 7.94 0.94
N ASP A 181 13.13 8.29 -0.33
CA ASP A 181 13.95 9.42 -0.83
C ASP A 181 13.16 10.72 -1.05
N LEU A 182 11.85 10.73 -0.81
CA LEU A 182 11.02 11.94 -0.83
C LEU A 182 10.62 12.35 0.58
N SER A 183 10.81 13.63 0.89
CA SER A 183 10.24 14.23 2.11
C SER A 183 8.70 14.18 2.08
N PRO A 184 8.02 14.30 3.24
CA PRO A 184 6.56 14.39 3.28
C PRO A 184 5.99 15.52 2.41
N ARG A 185 6.70 16.63 2.29
CA ARG A 185 6.31 17.75 1.43
C ARG A 185 6.34 17.38 -0.05
N GLU A 186 7.44 16.79 -0.51
CA GLU A 186 7.58 16.34 -1.90
C GLU A 186 6.55 15.26 -2.26
N ALA A 187 6.31 14.29 -1.37
CA ALA A 187 5.25 13.30 -1.55
C ALA A 187 3.86 13.96 -1.66
N LYS A 188 3.59 14.99 -0.85
CA LYS A 188 2.34 15.76 -0.92
C LYS A 188 2.21 16.54 -2.23
N GLU A 189 3.28 17.16 -2.70
CA GLU A 189 3.32 17.91 -3.97
C GLU A 189 3.15 17.00 -5.18
N ALA A 190 3.65 15.76 -5.10
CA ALA A 190 3.41 14.71 -6.10
C ALA A 190 1.96 14.17 -6.11
N GLY A 191 1.12 14.59 -5.14
CA GLY A 191 -0.28 14.15 -5.06
C GLY A 191 -0.49 12.80 -4.36
N TYR A 192 0.53 12.28 -3.68
CA TYR A 192 0.42 11.01 -2.97
C TYR A 192 -0.47 11.14 -1.74
N ALA A 193 -1.12 10.03 -1.37
CA ALA A 193 -1.95 9.93 -0.19
C ALA A 193 -1.13 9.65 1.08
N GLY A 194 0.09 9.13 0.93
CA GLY A 194 0.95 8.78 2.04
C GLY A 194 2.39 8.49 1.69
N ILE A 195 3.18 8.27 2.72
CA ILE A 195 4.54 7.73 2.67
C ILE A 195 4.56 6.41 3.44
N ASP A 196 5.18 5.40 2.85
CA ASP A 196 5.25 4.03 3.36
C ASP A 196 6.71 3.59 3.33
N TYR A 197 7.46 3.88 4.40
CA TYR A 197 8.91 3.82 4.36
C TYR A 197 9.49 2.75 5.30
N GLU A 198 10.70 2.30 4.95
CA GLU A 198 11.51 1.47 5.83
C GLU A 198 11.76 2.17 7.16
N ASP A 199 11.89 1.42 8.25
CA ASP A 199 12.08 1.93 9.60
C ASP A 199 13.30 2.84 9.75
N SER A 200 14.40 2.52 9.06
CA SER A 200 15.63 3.32 9.01
C SER A 200 15.37 4.75 8.55
N VAL A 201 14.48 4.96 7.55
CA VAL A 201 14.14 6.29 7.05
C VAL A 201 13.49 7.16 8.14
N TYR A 202 12.58 6.58 8.94
CA TYR A 202 11.96 7.32 10.03
C TYR A 202 12.90 7.52 11.22
N ILE A 203 13.89 6.64 11.42
CA ILE A 203 14.94 6.81 12.42
C ILE A 203 15.86 7.98 12.04
N ASP A 204 16.23 8.06 10.75
CA ASP A 204 17.08 9.13 10.21
C ASP A 204 16.33 10.47 10.09
N HIS A 205 15.01 10.42 9.89
CA HIS A 205 14.13 11.58 9.75
C HIS A 205 12.98 11.57 10.76
N PRO A 206 13.25 11.71 12.08
CA PRO A 206 12.24 11.51 13.13
C PRO A 206 11.09 12.52 13.10
N SER A 207 11.24 13.65 12.39
CA SER A 207 10.17 14.65 12.23
C SER A 207 9.13 14.26 11.16
N TRP A 208 9.44 13.33 10.25
CA TRP A 208 8.63 13.05 9.06
C TRP A 208 7.24 12.47 9.38
N ILE A 209 7.11 11.66 10.43
CA ILE A 209 5.80 11.17 10.87
C ILE A 209 4.87 12.34 11.24
N LYS A 210 5.40 13.30 12.00
CA LYS A 210 4.65 14.49 12.42
C LYS A 210 4.35 15.42 11.24
N GLU A 211 5.33 15.64 10.37
CA GLU A 211 5.20 16.49 9.18
C GLU A 211 4.17 15.91 8.20
N ALA A 212 4.24 14.60 7.88
CA ALA A 212 3.28 13.91 7.04
C ALA A 212 1.85 14.07 7.57
N ARG A 213 1.67 13.91 8.88
CA ARG A 213 0.36 14.11 9.52
C ARG A 213 -0.15 15.55 9.38
N GLN A 214 0.72 16.57 9.52
CA GLN A 214 0.36 17.97 9.35
C GLN A 214 -0.07 18.27 7.90
N LEU A 215 0.52 17.60 6.92
CA LEU A 215 0.20 17.69 5.51
C LEU A 215 -1.02 16.83 5.10
N GLY A 216 -1.58 16.06 6.04
CA GLY A 216 -2.72 15.17 5.78
C GLY A 216 -2.37 13.87 5.09
N LEU A 217 -1.08 13.53 5.00
CA LEU A 217 -0.60 12.25 4.50
C LEU A 217 -0.81 11.15 5.55
N VAL A 218 -0.98 9.91 5.11
CA VAL A 218 -0.87 8.72 5.96
C VAL A 218 0.59 8.27 6.02
N THR A 219 0.95 7.62 7.12
CA THR A 219 2.30 7.08 7.33
C THR A 219 2.24 5.58 7.62
N ASN A 220 3.04 4.81 6.93
CA ASN A 220 3.28 3.40 7.23
C ASN A 220 4.78 3.14 7.42
N VAL A 221 5.11 2.15 8.21
CA VAL A 221 6.48 1.67 8.39
C VAL A 221 6.55 0.16 8.11
N TRP A 222 7.54 -0.28 7.36
CA TRP A 222 7.79 -1.67 6.97
C TRP A 222 9.28 -2.03 7.07
N THR A 223 9.68 -3.30 7.13
CA THR A 223 8.90 -4.43 7.68
C THR A 223 9.32 -4.63 9.12
N VAL A 224 8.52 -4.18 10.06
CA VAL A 224 8.88 -4.16 11.49
C VAL A 224 8.31 -5.41 12.17
N ASN A 225 9.18 -6.28 12.69
CA ASN A 225 8.78 -7.57 13.27
C ASN A 225 9.00 -7.63 14.79
N ASP A 226 9.87 -6.78 15.36
CA ASP A 226 10.05 -6.70 16.81
C ASP A 226 8.91 -5.92 17.46
N LEU A 227 8.29 -6.50 18.47
CA LEU A 227 7.14 -5.89 19.15
C LEU A 227 7.47 -4.62 19.92
N LYS A 228 8.74 -4.42 20.35
CA LYS A 228 9.15 -3.17 21.01
C LYS A 228 9.29 -2.05 20.01
N GLU A 229 9.82 -2.35 18.80
CA GLU A 229 9.91 -1.40 17.70
C GLU A 229 8.53 -1.02 17.18
N ILE A 230 7.61 -1.99 17.01
CA ILE A 230 6.20 -1.71 16.66
C ILE A 230 5.57 -0.76 17.68
N LYS A 231 5.77 -1.03 18.99
CA LYS A 231 5.30 -0.14 20.06
C LYS A 231 5.95 1.25 20.00
N TYR A 232 7.23 1.31 19.63
CA TYR A 232 7.93 2.58 19.45
C TYR A 232 7.28 3.41 18.35
N PHE A 233 7.11 2.86 17.13
CA PHE A 233 6.50 3.58 16.02
C PHE A 233 5.06 4.01 16.32
N PHE A 234 4.26 3.16 16.95
CA PHE A 234 2.94 3.56 17.40
C PHE A 234 2.94 4.72 18.40
N ARG A 235 3.95 4.82 19.27
CA ARG A 235 4.12 5.97 20.18
C ARG A 235 4.57 7.23 19.45
N GLN A 236 5.35 7.10 18.36
CA GLN A 236 5.70 8.22 17.49
C GLN A 236 4.51 8.73 16.68
N GLY A 237 3.42 7.98 16.63
CA GLY A 237 2.19 8.37 15.95
C GLY A 237 2.11 7.89 14.50
N ILE A 238 2.85 6.84 14.12
CA ILE A 238 2.67 6.16 12.83
C ILE A 238 1.22 5.68 12.69
N ASP A 239 0.66 5.77 11.49
CA ASP A 239 -0.72 5.34 11.25
C ASP A 239 -0.80 3.83 11.07
N TYR A 240 0.14 3.24 10.33
CA TYR A 240 0.19 1.82 9.99
C TYR A 240 1.56 1.21 10.27
N VAL A 241 1.56 -0.08 10.60
CA VAL A 241 2.76 -0.91 10.66
C VAL A 241 2.55 -2.15 9.83
N THR A 242 3.41 -2.36 8.83
CA THR A 242 3.46 -3.58 8.01
C THR A 242 4.44 -4.56 8.64
N THR A 243 3.98 -5.79 8.93
CA THR A 243 4.74 -6.77 9.71
C THR A 243 4.46 -8.21 9.28
N ASN A 244 5.45 -9.09 9.48
CA ASN A 244 5.29 -10.54 9.38
C ASN A 244 4.72 -11.19 10.65
N GLU A 245 4.45 -10.40 11.70
CA GLU A 245 3.89 -10.87 12.99
C GLU A 245 2.54 -10.18 13.30
N PRO A 246 1.58 -10.18 12.32
CA PRO A 246 0.39 -9.31 12.43
C PRO A 246 -0.53 -9.68 13.59
N GLU A 247 -0.63 -10.96 13.96
CA GLU A 247 -1.44 -11.41 15.09
C GLU A 247 -0.89 -10.91 16.42
N LYS A 248 0.45 -10.96 16.60
CA LYS A 248 1.11 -10.43 17.79
C LYS A 248 1.05 -8.91 17.85
N ALA A 249 1.25 -8.25 16.70
CA ALA A 249 1.20 -6.79 16.59
C ALA A 249 -0.19 -6.22 16.90
N LYS A 250 -1.25 -6.92 16.51
CA LYS A 250 -2.63 -6.54 16.81
C LYS A 250 -2.93 -6.48 18.31
N ALA A 251 -2.24 -7.28 19.10
CA ALA A 251 -2.44 -7.35 20.55
C ALA A 251 -1.77 -6.20 21.33
N LEU A 252 -1.05 -5.27 20.65
CA LEU A 252 -0.35 -4.10 21.26
C LEU A 252 -1.24 -2.88 21.38
#